data_2e92d6ca8c41bea1e2f5e363d2e58abc
#
_entry.id   2e92d6ca8c41bea1e2f5e363d2e58abc
#
_cell.length_a   1.000
_cell.length_b   1.000
_cell.length_c   1.000
_cell.angle_alpha   90.00
_cell.angle_beta   90.00
_cell.angle_gamma   90.00
#
_symmetry.space_group_name_H-M   'P 1'
#
loop_
_entity.id
_entity.type
_entity.pdbx_description
1 polymer ?
#
loop_
_entity_poly.entity_id
_entity_poly.type
_entity_poly.pdbx_seq_one_letter_code
_entity_poly.pdbx_strand_id
1 'polypeptide(L)'
;TYKVAYIAKEDHHPDRLMPLLATGNFKDCFIVVEYDLIYKYMGIFPEHLYRTPIAGLIMQQTKRPSFFNSRSARVQPIPIIWVSPDFPTDAQEVTVRFQAKMVKKHTANNVIAHIPGTATTDSCIVFVAHYDHLGHFGKDVFYPGAHDNASGVAFILTLAEYYARPENRPRVTFIFVAVAAEEANLLGSTYYVENPIIPLDRILQVFSIDMVADNASKLLLETGPEGQKSLDRFVQINKDLGLFEVTQQDPLSNDSDHYPFALKQVPALYIMVDGDAWSVYHTPLDDYDHMYTNQYLPLFRLITEFVSTF
;
A
#
# COMPACT_ATOMS: atom_id res chain seq x y z
N THR A 1 -29.06 -12.83 -14.13
CA THR A 1 -28.24 -13.68 -15.01
C THR A 1 -27.98 -12.94 -16.30
N TYR A 2 -26.76 -12.99 -16.78
CA TYR A 2 -26.30 -12.31 -17.98
C TYR A 2 -25.52 -13.29 -18.88
N LYS A 3 -25.53 -13.08 -20.18
CA LYS A 3 -24.68 -13.81 -21.10
C LYS A 3 -23.22 -13.44 -20.87
N VAL A 4 -22.32 -14.38 -21.09
CA VAL A 4 -20.87 -14.19 -21.04
C VAL A 4 -20.31 -14.21 -22.47
N ALA A 5 -19.42 -13.26 -22.76
CA ALA A 5 -18.71 -13.21 -24.03
C ALA A 5 -17.20 -13.10 -23.77
N TYR A 6 -16.45 -13.96 -24.41
CA TYR A 6 -14.99 -13.98 -24.35
C TYR A 6 -14.42 -13.17 -25.49
N ILE A 7 -13.50 -12.28 -25.17
CA ILE A 7 -12.77 -11.50 -26.17
C ILE A 7 -11.47 -12.23 -26.52
N ALA A 8 -11.14 -12.27 -27.76
CA ALA A 8 -9.87 -12.85 -28.23
C ALA A 8 -8.69 -12.02 -27.68
N LYS A 9 -7.60 -12.69 -27.30
CA LYS A 9 -6.44 -12.03 -26.67
C LYS A 9 -5.84 -10.91 -27.53
N GLU A 10 -5.81 -11.09 -28.83
CA GLU A 10 -5.35 -10.09 -29.80
C GLU A 10 -6.18 -8.81 -29.81
N ASP A 11 -7.42 -8.85 -29.28
CA ASP A 11 -8.34 -7.72 -29.22
C ASP A 11 -8.38 -7.04 -27.84
N HIS A 12 -7.56 -7.46 -26.89
CA HIS A 12 -7.52 -6.85 -25.54
C HIS A 12 -6.85 -5.46 -25.52
N HIS A 13 -6.15 -5.06 -26.57
CA HIS A 13 -5.62 -3.69 -26.63
C HIS A 13 -6.77 -2.68 -26.72
N PRO A 14 -6.73 -1.56 -25.96
CA PRO A 14 -7.83 -0.59 -25.93
C PRO A 14 -8.31 -0.10 -27.30
N ASP A 15 -7.38 0.13 -28.24
CA ASP A 15 -7.71 0.58 -29.59
C ASP A 15 -8.55 -0.41 -30.42
N ARG A 16 -8.53 -1.68 -30.03
CA ARG A 16 -9.35 -2.74 -30.64
C ARG A 16 -10.57 -3.05 -29.81
N LEU A 17 -10.37 -3.19 -28.50
CA LEU A 17 -11.43 -3.57 -27.58
C LEU A 17 -12.55 -2.53 -27.53
N MET A 18 -12.21 -1.24 -27.43
CA MET A 18 -13.23 -0.19 -27.30
C MET A 18 -14.14 -0.08 -28.55
N PRO A 19 -13.63 -0.03 -29.79
CA PRO A 19 -14.49 -0.09 -30.97
C PRO A 19 -15.34 -1.37 -31.03
N LEU A 20 -14.77 -2.52 -30.64
CA LEU A 20 -15.49 -3.79 -30.63
C LEU A 20 -16.68 -3.77 -29.67
N LEU A 21 -16.47 -3.28 -28.43
CA LEU A 21 -17.55 -3.15 -27.44
C LEU A 21 -18.60 -2.11 -27.84
N ALA A 22 -18.23 -1.10 -28.60
CA ALA A 22 -19.16 -0.08 -29.11
C ALA A 22 -20.09 -0.56 -30.23
N THR A 23 -19.82 -1.71 -30.87
CA THR A 23 -20.66 -2.25 -31.96
C THR A 23 -22.08 -2.62 -31.53
N GLY A 24 -22.32 -2.77 -30.21
CA GLY A 24 -23.60 -3.25 -29.67
C GLY A 24 -23.77 -4.77 -29.68
N ASN A 25 -22.87 -5.53 -30.31
CA ASN A 25 -22.91 -7.01 -30.33
C ASN A 25 -22.81 -7.63 -28.93
N PHE A 26 -22.24 -6.89 -27.96
CA PHE A 26 -22.06 -7.32 -26.60
C PHE A 26 -23.02 -6.62 -25.64
N LYS A 27 -24.10 -6.05 -26.15
CA LYS A 27 -25.11 -5.43 -25.32
C LYS A 27 -25.62 -6.40 -24.26
N ASP A 28 -25.70 -5.92 -23.02
CA ASP A 28 -26.19 -6.67 -21.87
C ASP A 28 -25.39 -7.97 -21.57
N CYS A 29 -24.13 -8.09 -22.06
CA CYS A 29 -23.24 -9.20 -21.78
C CYS A 29 -22.20 -8.81 -20.71
N PHE A 30 -21.74 -9.79 -19.92
CA PHE A 30 -20.48 -9.71 -19.20
C PHE A 30 -19.33 -10.10 -20.14
N ILE A 31 -18.34 -9.27 -20.21
CA ILE A 31 -17.18 -9.46 -21.08
C ILE A 31 -16.03 -10.03 -20.26
N VAL A 32 -15.43 -11.12 -20.73
CA VAL A 32 -14.24 -11.72 -20.11
C VAL A 32 -12.99 -11.25 -20.84
N VAL A 33 -12.04 -10.71 -20.09
CA VAL A 33 -10.72 -10.30 -20.58
C VAL A 33 -9.63 -10.76 -19.62
N GLU A 34 -8.41 -10.94 -20.13
CA GLU A 34 -7.26 -11.22 -19.27
C GLU A 34 -6.76 -9.93 -18.61
N TYR A 35 -6.65 -9.94 -17.29
CA TYR A 35 -6.20 -8.80 -16.50
C TYR A 35 -4.82 -8.29 -16.92
N ASP A 36 -3.84 -9.19 -17.06
CA ASP A 36 -2.46 -8.82 -17.37
C ASP A 36 -2.29 -8.12 -18.72
N LEU A 37 -3.21 -8.40 -19.68
CA LEU A 37 -3.19 -7.77 -21.00
C LEU A 37 -3.74 -6.34 -20.98
N ILE A 38 -4.64 -6.03 -20.06
CA ILE A 38 -5.29 -4.72 -19.98
C ILE A 38 -4.81 -3.86 -18.80
N TYR A 39 -4.11 -4.44 -17.81
CA TYR A 39 -3.69 -3.77 -16.57
C TYR A 39 -2.95 -2.45 -16.82
N LYS A 40 -1.98 -2.45 -17.71
CA LYS A 40 -1.22 -1.24 -18.07
C LYS A 40 -2.05 -0.09 -18.64
N TYR A 41 -3.30 -0.37 -19.04
CA TYR A 41 -4.23 0.60 -19.60
C TYR A 41 -5.35 1.00 -18.63
N MET A 42 -5.35 0.45 -17.41
CA MET A 42 -6.43 0.63 -16.45
C MET A 42 -6.63 2.10 -16.02
N GLY A 43 -5.61 2.95 -16.11
CA GLY A 43 -5.75 4.37 -15.84
C GLY A 43 -6.67 5.12 -16.83
N ILE A 44 -6.80 4.61 -18.05
CA ILE A 44 -7.60 5.24 -19.14
C ILE A 44 -8.91 4.48 -19.37
N PHE A 45 -8.92 3.21 -19.04
CA PHE A 45 -9.94 2.24 -19.44
C PHE A 45 -11.33 2.45 -18.80
N PRO A 46 -11.48 2.77 -17.48
CA PRO A 46 -12.79 2.77 -16.86
C PRO A 46 -13.79 3.76 -17.47
N GLU A 47 -13.36 4.97 -17.76
CA GLU A 47 -14.29 6.00 -18.28
C GLU A 47 -14.82 5.70 -19.68
N HIS A 48 -14.00 5.07 -20.53
CA HIS A 48 -14.41 4.63 -21.84
C HIS A 48 -15.35 3.42 -21.78
N LEU A 49 -15.06 2.47 -20.88
CA LEU A 49 -15.88 1.27 -20.67
C LEU A 49 -17.30 1.64 -20.24
N TYR A 50 -17.47 2.67 -19.41
CA TYR A 50 -18.78 3.12 -18.94
C TYR A 50 -19.69 3.69 -20.03
N ARG A 51 -19.15 3.94 -21.21
CA ARG A 51 -19.92 4.40 -22.39
C ARG A 51 -20.33 3.26 -23.31
N THR A 52 -19.94 2.03 -23.02
CA THR A 52 -20.33 0.85 -23.80
C THR A 52 -21.61 0.23 -23.23
N PRO A 53 -22.41 -0.48 -24.06
CA PRO A 53 -23.67 -1.07 -23.61
C PRO A 53 -23.51 -2.42 -22.90
N ILE A 54 -22.33 -2.77 -22.40
CA ILE A 54 -22.07 -4.03 -21.71
C ILE A 54 -22.69 -4.05 -20.31
N ALA A 55 -23.03 -5.23 -19.79
CA ALA A 55 -23.55 -5.41 -18.42
C ALA A 55 -22.47 -5.37 -17.35
N GLY A 56 -21.25 -5.74 -17.67
CA GLY A 56 -20.13 -5.77 -16.75
C GLY A 56 -18.85 -6.35 -17.35
N LEU A 57 -17.79 -6.32 -16.59
CA LEU A 57 -16.48 -6.83 -16.96
C LEU A 57 -16.06 -7.93 -16.00
N ILE A 58 -15.54 -9.03 -16.51
CA ILE A 58 -14.86 -10.08 -15.77
C ILE A 58 -13.39 -10.04 -16.18
N MET A 59 -12.53 -9.74 -15.22
CA MET A 59 -11.08 -9.70 -15.41
C MET A 59 -10.47 -10.98 -14.85
N GLN A 60 -10.06 -11.87 -15.76
CA GLN A 60 -9.41 -13.12 -15.39
C GLN A 60 -7.91 -12.87 -15.16
N GLN A 61 -7.45 -13.19 -13.98
CA GLN A 61 -6.03 -13.07 -13.61
C GLN A 61 -5.30 -14.37 -13.95
N THR A 62 -4.01 -14.28 -14.22
CA THR A 62 -3.15 -15.46 -14.47
C THR A 62 -2.66 -16.11 -13.18
N LYS A 63 -2.72 -15.37 -12.07
CA LYS A 63 -2.41 -15.81 -10.71
C LYS A 63 -3.64 -15.67 -9.82
N ARG A 64 -3.60 -16.20 -8.60
CA ARG A 64 -4.65 -15.92 -7.61
C ARG A 64 -4.78 -14.42 -7.43
N PRO A 65 -6.02 -13.88 -7.49
CA PRO A 65 -6.22 -12.46 -7.37
C PRO A 65 -5.86 -11.98 -5.98
N SER A 66 -4.98 -10.99 -5.92
CA SER A 66 -4.89 -10.12 -4.75
C SER A 66 -6.11 -9.20 -4.72
N PHE A 67 -6.58 -8.88 -3.54
CA PHE A 67 -7.70 -7.95 -3.39
C PHE A 67 -7.17 -6.52 -3.28
N PHE A 68 -7.87 -5.59 -3.91
CA PHE A 68 -7.60 -4.16 -3.78
C PHE A 68 -8.90 -3.43 -3.47
N ASN A 69 -8.85 -2.50 -2.55
CA ASN A 69 -9.98 -1.63 -2.27
C ASN A 69 -10.34 -0.76 -3.47
N SER A 70 -11.63 -0.52 -3.66
CA SER A 70 -12.05 0.47 -4.64
C SER A 70 -11.68 1.88 -4.16
N ARG A 71 -10.79 2.52 -4.87
CA ARG A 71 -10.40 3.93 -4.67
C ARG A 71 -11.40 4.92 -5.31
N SER A 72 -12.54 4.44 -5.80
CA SER A 72 -13.52 5.27 -6.49
C SER A 72 -14.36 6.08 -5.49
N ALA A 73 -14.40 7.39 -5.69
CA ALA A 73 -15.28 8.29 -4.93
C ALA A 73 -16.76 8.22 -5.37
N ARG A 74 -17.11 7.32 -6.27
CA ARG A 74 -18.48 7.14 -6.80
C ARG A 74 -18.77 5.67 -7.08
N VAL A 75 -20.05 5.31 -7.03
CA VAL A 75 -20.49 3.99 -7.49
C VAL A 75 -20.26 3.88 -8.99
N GLN A 76 -19.59 2.82 -9.41
CA GLN A 76 -19.34 2.56 -10.82
C GLN A 76 -20.63 2.13 -11.51
N PRO A 77 -20.87 2.54 -12.77
CA PRO A 77 -22.12 2.22 -13.47
C PRO A 77 -22.24 0.76 -13.89
N ILE A 78 -21.11 0.06 -14.05
CA ILE A 78 -21.06 -1.38 -14.32
C ILE A 78 -20.17 -2.09 -13.32
N PRO A 79 -20.48 -3.34 -12.95
CA PRO A 79 -19.60 -4.15 -12.09
C PRO A 79 -18.33 -4.57 -12.84
N ILE A 80 -17.20 -4.53 -12.13
CA ILE A 80 -15.93 -5.10 -12.57
C ILE A 80 -15.60 -6.20 -11.56
N ILE A 81 -15.45 -7.43 -12.03
CA ILE A 81 -15.27 -8.63 -11.21
C ILE A 81 -13.92 -9.24 -11.55
N TRP A 82 -13.09 -9.42 -10.56
CA TRP A 82 -11.82 -10.12 -10.72
C TRP A 82 -12.00 -11.58 -10.36
N VAL A 83 -11.51 -12.45 -11.20
CA VAL A 83 -11.65 -13.90 -11.02
C VAL A 83 -10.29 -14.59 -11.14
N SER A 84 -10.19 -15.74 -10.46
CA SER A 84 -9.00 -16.59 -10.51
C SER A 84 -8.76 -17.19 -11.89
N PRO A 85 -7.59 -17.78 -12.14
CA PRO A 85 -7.30 -18.53 -13.37
C PRO A 85 -8.27 -19.69 -13.62
N ASP A 86 -8.85 -20.23 -12.54
CA ASP A 86 -9.78 -21.36 -12.61
C ASP A 86 -11.20 -20.97 -13.07
N PHE A 87 -11.43 -19.71 -13.42
CA PHE A 87 -12.71 -19.28 -13.98
C PHE A 87 -12.97 -20.03 -15.31
N PRO A 88 -14.17 -20.63 -15.49
CA PRO A 88 -14.46 -21.42 -16.67
C PRO A 88 -14.27 -20.62 -17.97
N THR A 89 -13.60 -21.22 -18.94
CA THR A 89 -13.33 -20.60 -20.25
C THR A 89 -14.48 -20.76 -21.25
N ASP A 90 -15.52 -21.50 -20.88
CA ASP A 90 -16.67 -21.85 -21.69
C ASP A 90 -18.02 -21.47 -21.06
N ALA A 91 -18.00 -20.71 -19.97
CA ALA A 91 -19.22 -20.24 -19.31
C ALA A 91 -20.07 -19.43 -20.28
N GLN A 92 -21.35 -19.83 -20.46
CA GLN A 92 -22.29 -19.12 -21.32
C GLN A 92 -23.09 -18.05 -20.60
N GLU A 93 -23.23 -18.22 -19.29
CA GLU A 93 -24.00 -17.32 -18.41
C GLU A 93 -23.30 -17.10 -17.09
N VAL A 94 -23.48 -15.91 -16.53
CA VAL A 94 -23.06 -15.55 -15.17
C VAL A 94 -24.23 -14.95 -14.40
N THR A 95 -24.39 -15.35 -13.15
CA THR A 95 -25.30 -14.70 -12.23
C THR A 95 -24.50 -13.95 -11.18
N VAL A 96 -24.67 -12.63 -11.14
CA VAL A 96 -23.99 -11.76 -10.18
C VAL A 96 -25.01 -11.26 -9.16
N ARG A 97 -24.69 -11.41 -7.88
CA ARG A 97 -25.49 -10.91 -6.77
C ARG A 97 -24.58 -10.22 -5.76
N PHE A 98 -24.71 -8.93 -5.63
CA PHE A 98 -23.97 -8.15 -4.62
C PHE A 98 -24.80 -6.95 -4.18
N GLN A 99 -24.45 -6.41 -3.03
CA GLN A 99 -24.99 -5.16 -2.52
C GLN A 99 -23.86 -4.14 -2.49
N ALA A 100 -24.03 -3.02 -3.18
CA ALA A 100 -23.12 -1.91 -3.14
C ALA A 100 -23.77 -0.70 -2.47
N LYS A 101 -23.06 -0.07 -1.54
CA LYS A 101 -23.50 1.15 -0.88
C LYS A 101 -22.35 2.14 -0.83
N MET A 102 -22.56 3.32 -1.36
CA MET A 102 -21.63 4.43 -1.18
C MET A 102 -21.79 5.02 0.21
N VAL A 103 -20.71 4.98 0.99
CA VAL A 103 -20.63 5.68 2.27
C VAL A 103 -20.02 7.05 2.00
N LYS A 104 -20.85 8.09 1.94
CA LYS A 104 -20.43 9.44 1.54
C LYS A 104 -19.50 10.12 2.54
N LYS A 105 -19.57 9.75 3.81
CA LYS A 105 -18.70 10.26 4.88
C LYS A 105 -18.31 9.07 5.75
N HIS A 106 -17.12 8.61 5.59
CA HIS A 106 -16.45 7.71 6.53
C HIS A 106 -15.37 8.50 7.25
N THR A 107 -15.31 8.37 8.57
CA THR A 107 -14.31 9.05 9.39
C THR A 107 -13.40 8.00 10.02
N ALA A 108 -12.12 8.14 9.82
CA ALA A 108 -11.07 7.43 10.52
C ALA A 108 -10.14 8.46 11.16
N ASN A 109 -9.32 8.05 12.13
CA ASN A 109 -8.42 8.95 12.83
C ASN A 109 -7.00 8.42 12.76
N ASN A 110 -6.04 9.31 12.50
CA ASN A 110 -4.65 8.99 12.77
C ASN A 110 -4.43 8.98 14.29
N VAL A 111 -3.63 8.04 14.78
CA VAL A 111 -3.24 7.96 16.19
C VAL A 111 -1.82 8.49 16.30
N ILE A 112 -1.63 9.52 17.15
CA ILE A 112 -0.35 10.21 17.26
C ILE A 112 0.12 10.18 18.70
N ALA A 113 1.39 9.81 18.89
CA ALA A 113 2.10 9.90 20.16
C ALA A 113 3.45 10.60 19.97
N HIS A 114 4.03 11.14 21.02
CA HIS A 114 5.35 11.72 20.95
C HIS A 114 6.19 11.44 22.20
N ILE A 115 7.49 11.42 22.02
CA ILE A 115 8.48 11.35 23.09
C ILE A 115 9.35 12.60 22.98
N PRO A 116 9.29 13.51 23.97
CA PRO A 116 10.10 14.73 23.96
C PRO A 116 11.59 14.43 23.93
N GLY A 117 12.32 15.12 23.08
CA GLY A 117 13.77 15.08 23.06
C GLY A 117 14.42 15.71 24.30
N THR A 118 15.70 15.43 24.52
CA THR A 118 16.50 16.02 25.61
C THR A 118 17.19 17.32 25.20
N ALA A 119 17.36 17.58 23.90
CA ALA A 119 17.95 18.83 23.42
C ALA A 119 16.90 19.95 23.36
N THR A 120 17.35 21.18 23.51
CA THR A 120 16.52 22.39 23.35
C THR A 120 16.38 22.72 21.85
N THR A 121 15.63 21.90 21.13
CA THR A 121 15.34 22.09 19.70
C THR A 121 13.88 21.79 19.43
N ASP A 122 13.30 22.48 18.45
CA ASP A 122 11.93 22.22 17.99
C ASP A 122 11.90 21.15 16.87
N SER A 123 13.05 20.59 16.53
CA SER A 123 13.16 19.57 15.49
C SER A 123 12.69 18.20 15.96
N CYS A 124 12.19 17.40 15.02
CA CYS A 124 11.70 16.06 15.32
C CYS A 124 12.01 15.05 14.21
N ILE A 125 11.89 13.78 14.59
CA ILE A 125 11.84 12.64 13.66
C ILE A 125 10.45 12.02 13.75
N VAL A 126 9.88 11.63 12.61
CA VAL A 126 8.56 11.01 12.53
C VAL A 126 8.71 9.55 12.10
N PHE A 127 8.05 8.66 12.81
CA PHE A 127 7.85 7.26 12.42
C PHE A 127 6.39 7.08 12.06
N VAL A 128 6.12 6.62 10.84
CA VAL A 128 4.76 6.41 10.35
C VAL A 128 4.59 4.97 9.91
N ALA A 129 3.42 4.40 10.21
CA ALA A 129 2.96 3.11 9.72
C ALA A 129 1.43 3.15 9.64
N HIS A 130 0.83 2.53 8.63
CA HIS A 130 -0.62 2.45 8.57
C HIS A 130 -1.14 1.29 9.40
N TYR A 131 -2.33 1.47 9.99
CA TYR A 131 -2.98 0.46 10.83
C TYR A 131 -4.28 -0.11 10.24
N ASP A 132 -4.70 0.42 9.10
CA ASP A 132 -5.79 -0.14 8.32
C ASP A 132 -5.28 -1.26 7.41
N HIS A 133 -6.21 -2.11 6.99
CA HIS A 133 -6.03 -3.11 5.94
C HIS A 133 -7.37 -3.36 5.25
N LEU A 134 -7.45 -4.37 4.38
CA LEU A 134 -8.59 -4.60 3.49
C LEU A 134 -9.88 -5.02 4.21
N GLY A 135 -9.80 -5.55 5.44
CA GLY A 135 -10.95 -5.90 6.26
C GLY A 135 -11.65 -7.18 5.84
N HIS A 136 -12.94 -7.11 5.54
CA HIS A 136 -13.78 -8.26 5.23
C HIS A 136 -14.33 -8.19 3.81
N PHE A 137 -14.32 -9.32 3.11
CA PHE A 137 -15.07 -9.51 1.89
C PHE A 137 -16.23 -10.49 2.14
N GLY A 138 -17.46 -9.95 2.13
CA GLY A 138 -18.63 -10.72 2.53
C GLY A 138 -18.64 -11.05 4.03
N LYS A 139 -19.03 -12.28 4.37
CA LYS A 139 -19.12 -12.73 5.77
C LYS A 139 -17.96 -13.64 6.17
N ASP A 140 -17.37 -14.31 5.19
CA ASP A 140 -16.54 -15.49 5.43
C ASP A 140 -15.05 -15.26 5.04
N VAL A 141 -14.75 -14.15 4.36
CA VAL A 141 -13.37 -13.83 3.95
C VAL A 141 -12.88 -12.64 4.74
N PHE A 142 -11.82 -12.83 5.50
CA PHE A 142 -11.14 -11.82 6.29
C PHE A 142 -9.70 -11.68 5.81
N TYR A 143 -9.24 -10.44 5.74
CA TYR A 143 -7.87 -10.06 5.40
C TYR A 143 -7.21 -9.52 6.67
N PRO A 144 -6.35 -10.30 7.34
CA PRO A 144 -5.79 -9.91 8.63
C PRO A 144 -4.81 -8.74 8.56
N GLY A 145 -3.97 -8.68 7.51
CA GLY A 145 -2.96 -7.65 7.36
C GLY A 145 -1.84 -7.74 8.39
N ALA A 146 -1.34 -8.96 8.66
CA ALA A 146 -0.31 -9.15 9.66
C ALA A 146 1.03 -8.58 9.20
N HIS A 147 1.42 -8.87 7.97
CA HIS A 147 2.60 -8.29 7.35
C HIS A 147 2.31 -6.86 6.88
N ASP A 148 1.17 -6.65 6.21
CA ASP A 148 0.71 -5.39 5.64
C ASP A 148 -0.51 -4.82 6.41
N ASN A 149 -0.36 -3.93 7.42
CA ASN A 149 0.89 -3.45 7.96
C ASN A 149 0.86 -3.46 9.51
N ALA A 150 0.26 -4.51 10.11
CA ALA A 150 0.37 -4.68 11.56
C ALA A 150 1.84 -4.82 11.98
N SER A 151 2.69 -5.33 11.09
CA SER A 151 4.13 -5.45 11.31
C SER A 151 4.81 -4.10 11.51
N GLY A 152 4.55 -3.13 10.66
CA GLY A 152 5.09 -1.77 10.79
C GLY A 152 4.56 -1.06 12.04
N VAL A 153 3.25 -1.21 12.33
CA VAL A 153 2.67 -0.66 13.57
C VAL A 153 3.34 -1.25 14.81
N ALA A 154 3.49 -2.57 14.88
CA ALA A 154 4.19 -3.22 15.99
C ALA A 154 5.64 -2.73 16.11
N PHE A 155 6.31 -2.50 14.99
CA PHE A 155 7.68 -2.01 14.96
C PHE A 155 7.79 -0.58 15.54
N ILE A 156 6.93 0.36 15.10
CA ILE A 156 6.95 1.74 15.63
C ILE A 156 6.54 1.78 17.11
N LEU A 157 5.67 0.88 17.58
CA LEU A 157 5.35 0.74 19.00
C LEU A 157 6.55 0.23 19.81
N THR A 158 7.33 -0.71 19.25
CA THR A 158 8.56 -1.20 19.87
C THR A 158 9.60 -0.09 20.01
N LEU A 159 9.76 0.75 18.98
CA LEU A 159 10.62 1.95 19.06
C LEU A 159 10.11 2.92 20.13
N ALA A 160 8.79 3.15 20.19
CA ALA A 160 8.19 4.03 21.17
C ALA A 160 8.43 3.53 22.61
N GLU A 161 8.25 2.24 22.87
CA GLU A 161 8.53 1.63 24.18
C GLU A 161 10.00 1.79 24.57
N TYR A 162 10.91 1.53 23.63
CA TYR A 162 12.35 1.65 23.88
C TYR A 162 12.75 3.09 24.24
N TYR A 163 12.31 4.06 23.45
CA TYR A 163 12.67 5.47 23.65
C TYR A 163 11.88 6.18 24.76
N ALA A 164 10.78 5.59 25.24
CA ALA A 164 10.06 6.07 26.41
C ALA A 164 10.85 5.87 27.72
N ARG A 165 11.80 4.93 27.74
CA ARG A 165 12.65 4.69 28.92
C ARG A 165 13.60 5.86 29.12
N PRO A 166 13.78 6.36 30.36
CA PRO A 166 14.63 7.53 30.63
C PRO A 166 16.06 7.41 30.10
N GLU A 167 16.65 6.23 30.19
CA GLU A 167 18.01 5.92 29.73
C GLU A 167 18.18 5.97 28.21
N ASN A 168 17.08 5.81 27.47
CA ASN A 168 17.06 5.76 25.98
C ASN A 168 16.46 7.03 25.36
N ARG A 169 16.19 8.08 26.16
CA ARG A 169 15.60 9.32 25.64
C ARG A 169 16.35 9.87 24.45
N PRO A 170 15.65 10.16 23.33
CA PRO A 170 16.31 10.70 22.13
C PRO A 170 16.75 12.14 22.34
N ARG A 171 17.68 12.61 21.53
CA ARG A 171 18.10 14.03 21.55
C ARG A 171 17.03 14.95 20.97
N VAL A 172 16.43 14.57 19.85
CA VAL A 172 15.32 15.30 19.20
C VAL A 172 13.99 14.62 19.53
N THR A 173 12.90 15.36 19.45
CA THR A 173 11.56 14.80 19.70
C THR A 173 11.24 13.73 18.67
N PHE A 174 10.74 12.58 19.11
CA PHE A 174 10.21 11.54 18.24
C PHE A 174 8.69 11.58 18.23
N ILE A 175 8.12 11.50 17.05
CA ILE A 175 6.67 11.46 16.80
C ILE A 175 6.35 10.12 16.14
N PHE A 176 5.38 9.42 16.68
CA PHE A 176 4.88 8.14 16.16
C PHE A 176 3.47 8.37 15.64
N VAL A 177 3.24 8.01 14.41
CA VAL A 177 1.95 8.22 13.72
C VAL A 177 1.47 6.90 13.16
N ALA A 178 0.43 6.32 13.75
CA ALA A 178 -0.31 5.24 13.12
C ALA A 178 -1.40 5.89 12.24
N VAL A 179 -1.24 5.82 10.92
CA VAL A 179 -2.16 6.44 9.97
C VAL A 179 -3.26 5.48 9.56
N ALA A 180 -4.42 6.05 9.24
CA ALA A 180 -5.56 5.33 8.72
C ALA A 180 -5.71 5.54 7.21
N ALA A 181 -6.40 4.61 6.55
CA ALA A 181 -6.80 4.72 5.16
C ALA A 181 -5.62 4.92 4.18
N GLU A 182 -4.52 4.24 4.44
CA GLU A 182 -3.41 4.08 3.50
C GLU A 182 -3.91 3.32 2.27
N GLU A 183 -4.58 2.19 2.50
CA GLU A 183 -5.21 1.32 1.51
C GLU A 183 -6.27 2.04 0.64
N ALA A 184 -6.77 3.15 1.13
CA ALA A 184 -7.67 4.04 0.39
C ALA A 184 -6.93 5.18 -0.35
N ASN A 185 -5.66 4.97 -0.68
CA ASN A 185 -4.79 5.93 -1.39
C ASN A 185 -4.16 6.99 -0.48
N LEU A 186 -3.48 6.55 0.57
CA LEU A 186 -2.64 7.37 1.46
C LEU A 186 -3.42 8.52 2.14
N LEU A 187 -4.72 8.31 2.43
CA LEU A 187 -5.56 9.42 2.93
C LEU A 187 -5.10 9.93 4.29
N GLY A 188 -4.63 9.02 5.18
CA GLY A 188 -4.20 9.40 6.53
C GLY A 188 -2.91 10.22 6.53
N SER A 189 -1.89 9.79 5.80
CA SER A 189 -0.63 10.53 5.67
C SER A 189 -0.81 11.82 4.86
N THR A 190 -1.65 11.81 3.82
CA THR A 190 -2.05 13.03 3.08
C THR A 190 -2.70 14.04 4.02
N TYR A 191 -3.67 13.60 4.85
CA TYR A 191 -4.29 14.48 5.83
C TYR A 191 -3.28 15.04 6.83
N TYR A 192 -2.32 14.22 7.30
CA TYR A 192 -1.28 14.66 8.22
C TYR A 192 -0.42 15.78 7.64
N VAL A 193 0.05 15.64 6.39
CA VAL A 193 0.89 16.68 5.77
C VAL A 193 0.12 17.94 5.39
N GLU A 194 -1.20 17.86 5.22
CA GLU A 194 -2.07 19.00 5.00
C GLU A 194 -2.49 19.70 6.30
N ASN A 195 -2.52 18.96 7.41
CA ASN A 195 -2.91 19.43 8.75
C ASN A 195 -1.87 19.00 9.80
N PRO A 196 -0.62 19.40 9.66
CA PRO A 196 0.46 18.90 10.50
C PRO A 196 0.34 19.44 11.93
N ILE A 197 0.62 18.57 12.93
CA ILE A 197 0.63 18.97 14.35
C ILE A 197 1.86 19.80 14.74
N ILE A 198 2.88 19.75 13.90
CA ILE A 198 4.08 20.58 13.97
C ILE A 198 4.43 21.07 12.57
N PRO A 199 5.08 22.21 12.40
CA PRO A 199 5.53 22.68 11.09
C PRO A 199 6.39 21.64 10.37
N LEU A 200 6.13 21.40 9.09
CA LEU A 200 6.83 20.36 8.31
C LEU A 200 8.33 20.62 8.19
N ASP A 201 8.76 21.89 8.20
CA ASP A 201 10.17 22.30 8.18
C ASP A 201 10.94 21.95 9.46
N ARG A 202 10.24 21.51 10.51
CA ARG A 202 10.85 20.99 11.76
C ARG A 202 11.10 19.49 11.70
N ILE A 203 10.60 18.80 10.71
CA ILE A 203 10.81 17.37 10.54
C ILE A 203 12.15 17.13 9.84
N LEU A 204 13.09 16.55 10.59
CA LEU A 204 14.42 16.21 10.08
C LEU A 204 14.39 14.96 9.19
N GLN A 205 13.54 14.00 9.55
CA GLN A 205 13.39 12.72 8.85
C GLN A 205 12.04 12.09 9.15
N VAL A 206 11.43 11.51 8.14
CA VAL A 206 10.30 10.58 8.26
C VAL A 206 10.77 9.17 7.91
N PHE A 207 10.37 8.19 8.72
CA PHE A 207 10.47 6.77 8.40
C PHE A 207 9.08 6.21 8.19
N SER A 208 8.76 5.80 6.97
CA SER A 208 7.58 4.99 6.65
C SER A 208 7.99 3.54 6.79
N ILE A 209 7.46 2.88 7.82
CA ILE A 209 7.75 1.50 8.16
C ILE A 209 6.59 0.64 7.68
N ASP A 210 6.85 -0.14 6.67
CA ASP A 210 5.78 -0.88 6.01
C ASP A 210 6.28 -2.25 5.56
N MET A 211 5.50 -3.30 5.87
CA MET A 211 5.80 -4.68 5.52
C MET A 211 7.20 -5.14 5.98
N VAL A 212 7.45 -5.11 7.30
CA VAL A 212 8.78 -5.42 7.87
C VAL A 212 8.89 -6.80 8.53
N ALA A 213 7.86 -7.64 8.40
CA ALA A 213 7.79 -8.98 8.98
C ALA A 213 8.06 -10.08 7.93
N ASP A 214 9.20 -10.03 7.27
CA ASP A 214 9.67 -11.05 6.33
C ASP A 214 10.95 -11.73 6.83
N ASN A 215 11.26 -12.89 6.26
CA ASN A 215 12.46 -13.68 6.59
C ASN A 215 13.71 -13.24 5.79
N ALA A 216 13.55 -12.49 4.73
CA ALA A 216 14.65 -12.06 3.88
C ALA A 216 15.56 -11.03 4.55
N SER A 217 16.86 -11.16 4.35
CA SER A 217 17.83 -10.14 4.78
C SER A 217 18.05 -9.09 3.70
N LYS A 218 16.96 -8.54 3.15
CA LYS A 218 16.96 -7.57 2.06
C LYS A 218 15.97 -6.46 2.35
N LEU A 219 16.39 -5.21 2.16
CA LEU A 219 15.52 -4.04 2.25
C LEU A 219 15.20 -3.50 0.86
N LEU A 220 13.94 -3.13 0.66
CA LEU A 220 13.55 -2.18 -0.35
C LEU A 220 13.47 -0.80 0.31
N LEU A 221 14.18 0.16 -0.25
CA LEU A 221 14.25 1.53 0.23
C LEU A 221 13.84 2.49 -0.87
N GLU A 222 13.04 3.49 -0.52
CA GLU A 222 12.63 4.54 -1.44
C GLU A 222 12.60 5.90 -0.75
N THR A 223 12.91 6.96 -1.48
CA THR A 223 12.87 8.33 -0.98
C THR A 223 12.64 9.33 -2.11
N GLY A 224 12.13 10.51 -1.76
CA GLY A 224 12.17 11.67 -2.65
C GLY A 224 13.54 12.36 -2.66
N PRO A 225 13.72 13.37 -3.54
CA PRO A 225 15.01 14.06 -3.71
C PRO A 225 15.59 14.64 -2.40
N GLU A 226 14.74 15.14 -1.52
CA GLU A 226 15.16 15.75 -0.24
C GLU A 226 15.69 14.71 0.75
N GLY A 227 15.28 13.45 0.62
CA GLY A 227 15.71 12.36 1.48
C GLY A 227 16.99 11.65 1.01
N GLN A 228 17.52 11.96 -0.18
CA GLN A 228 18.64 11.21 -0.77
C GLN A 228 19.87 11.15 0.14
N LYS A 229 20.24 12.26 0.79
CA LYS A 229 21.37 12.27 1.73
C LYS A 229 21.15 11.36 2.95
N SER A 230 19.89 11.30 3.42
CA SER A 230 19.50 10.42 4.51
C SER A 230 19.55 8.96 4.07
N LEU A 231 19.08 8.66 2.87
CA LEU A 231 19.14 7.32 2.28
C LEU A 231 20.61 6.87 2.15
N ASP A 232 21.48 7.69 1.57
CA ASP A 232 22.89 7.36 1.40
C ASP A 232 23.57 7.05 2.73
N ARG A 233 23.25 7.85 3.77
CA ARG A 233 23.76 7.63 5.13
C ARG A 233 23.19 6.35 5.76
N PHE A 234 21.90 6.09 5.59
CA PHE A 234 21.23 4.89 6.09
C PHE A 234 21.86 3.62 5.47
N VAL A 235 22.08 3.64 4.16
CA VAL A 235 22.74 2.55 3.42
C VAL A 235 24.19 2.37 3.88
N GLN A 236 24.93 3.46 4.15
CA GLN A 236 26.29 3.36 4.66
C GLN A 236 26.33 2.72 6.07
N ILE A 237 25.46 3.14 6.98
CA ILE A 237 25.35 2.54 8.31
C ILE A 237 24.97 1.05 8.21
N ASN A 238 24.01 0.73 7.35
CA ASN A 238 23.65 -0.66 7.10
C ASN A 238 24.83 -1.51 6.63
N LYS A 239 25.64 -0.96 5.73
CA LYS A 239 26.86 -1.63 5.22
C LYS A 239 27.89 -1.82 6.33
N ASP A 240 28.10 -0.82 7.17
CA ASP A 240 29.08 -0.87 8.28
C ASP A 240 28.64 -1.89 9.35
N LEU A 241 27.33 -2.06 9.55
CA LEU A 241 26.76 -3.06 10.44
C LEU A 241 26.64 -4.45 9.82
N GLY A 242 26.71 -4.56 8.49
CA GLY A 242 26.61 -5.84 7.77
C GLY A 242 25.25 -6.53 7.92
N LEU A 243 24.12 -5.79 7.87
CA LEU A 243 22.81 -6.31 8.23
C LEU A 243 21.99 -6.79 7.03
N PHE A 244 21.84 -5.95 6.00
CA PHE A 244 20.91 -6.20 4.90
C PHE A 244 21.55 -5.98 3.54
N GLU A 245 21.09 -6.74 2.55
CA GLU A 245 21.15 -6.32 1.16
C GLU A 245 20.15 -5.18 0.92
N VAL A 246 20.47 -4.27 0.02
CA VAL A 246 19.61 -3.10 -0.24
C VAL A 246 19.26 -3.01 -1.72
N THR A 247 17.98 -2.89 -2.01
CA THR A 247 17.43 -2.43 -3.28
C THR A 247 16.87 -1.03 -3.09
N GLN A 248 17.28 -0.09 -3.93
CA GLN A 248 16.69 1.24 -3.98
C GLN A 248 15.69 1.29 -5.12
N GLN A 249 14.49 1.80 -4.85
CA GLN A 249 13.45 2.00 -5.85
C GLN A 249 13.49 3.45 -6.33
N ASP A 250 13.47 3.64 -7.65
CA ASP A 250 13.44 4.91 -8.35
C ASP A 250 12.65 4.73 -9.66
N PRO A 251 11.76 5.62 -10.04
CA PRO A 251 11.44 6.90 -9.39
C PRO A 251 10.56 6.76 -8.15
N LEU A 252 10.41 7.86 -7.37
CA LEU A 252 9.50 7.98 -6.25
C LEU A 252 8.09 7.52 -6.62
N SER A 253 7.58 6.54 -5.88
CA SER A 253 6.25 5.96 -6.07
C SER A 253 5.27 6.39 -4.98
N ASN A 254 3.99 6.14 -5.20
CA ASN A 254 2.94 6.36 -4.21
C ASN A 254 2.51 5.06 -3.52
N ASP A 255 3.47 4.19 -3.25
CA ASP A 255 3.22 2.84 -2.73
C ASP A 255 3.10 2.80 -1.21
N SER A 256 3.50 3.86 -0.48
CA SER A 256 3.35 3.94 0.98
C SER A 256 3.36 5.39 1.49
N ASP A 257 3.21 5.54 2.80
CA ASP A 257 2.99 6.80 3.53
C ASP A 257 4.16 7.81 3.48
N HIS A 258 5.33 7.45 2.98
CA HIS A 258 6.43 8.38 2.72
C HIS A 258 6.10 9.38 1.61
N TYR A 259 5.27 8.97 0.65
CA TYR A 259 5.01 9.74 -0.58
C TYR A 259 4.40 11.13 -0.32
N PRO A 260 3.34 11.31 0.50
CA PRO A 260 2.80 12.63 0.78
C PRO A 260 3.82 13.58 1.44
N PHE A 261 4.72 13.07 2.29
CA PHE A 261 5.79 13.86 2.87
C PHE A 261 6.83 14.29 1.84
N ALA A 262 7.25 13.36 0.97
CA ALA A 262 8.19 13.66 -0.11
C ALA A 262 7.63 14.72 -1.07
N LEU A 263 6.34 14.69 -1.39
CA LEU A 263 5.67 15.73 -2.18
C LEU A 263 5.70 17.12 -1.51
N LYS A 264 5.80 17.17 -0.18
CA LYS A 264 5.97 18.40 0.60
C LYS A 264 7.42 18.75 0.87
N GLN A 265 8.35 18.09 0.18
CA GLN A 265 9.79 18.31 0.31
C GLN A 265 10.34 18.02 1.72
N VAL A 266 9.69 17.11 2.45
CA VAL A 266 10.16 16.59 3.73
C VAL A 266 11.00 15.35 3.46
N PRO A 267 12.22 15.23 4.05
CA PRO A 267 13.02 14.01 3.93
C PRO A 267 12.23 12.79 4.47
N ALA A 268 11.85 11.89 3.60
CA ALA A 268 11.06 10.71 3.95
C ALA A 268 11.68 9.45 3.33
N LEU A 269 11.88 8.44 4.15
CA LEU A 269 12.43 7.16 3.76
C LEU A 269 11.39 6.06 3.96
N TYR A 270 11.04 5.38 2.88
CA TYR A 270 10.26 4.15 2.91
C TYR A 270 11.18 2.97 3.18
N ILE A 271 10.77 2.09 4.08
CA ILE A 271 11.51 0.90 4.49
C ILE A 271 10.57 -0.29 4.49
N MET A 272 10.90 -1.28 3.67
CA MET A 272 10.25 -2.58 3.60
C MET A 272 11.30 -3.69 3.64
N VAL A 273 10.97 -4.83 4.26
CA VAL A 273 11.77 -6.07 4.13
C VAL A 273 11.26 -6.83 2.92
N ASP A 274 12.10 -6.97 1.88
CA ASP A 274 11.73 -7.50 0.56
C ASP A 274 12.05 -8.99 0.47
N GLY A 275 11.03 -9.83 0.63
CA GLY A 275 11.16 -11.28 0.59
C GLY A 275 9.92 -12.02 0.13
N ASP A 276 9.68 -13.20 0.70
CA ASP A 276 8.65 -14.14 0.25
C ASP A 276 7.22 -13.73 0.64
N ALA A 277 7.07 -12.78 1.56
CA ALA A 277 5.76 -12.31 2.03
C ALA A 277 4.91 -11.65 0.94
N TRP A 278 5.49 -11.25 -0.19
CA TRP A 278 4.73 -10.87 -1.38
C TRP A 278 3.77 -11.96 -1.87
N SER A 279 4.03 -13.22 -1.57
CA SER A 279 3.15 -14.33 -1.94
C SER A 279 1.80 -14.32 -1.22
N VAL A 280 1.72 -13.66 -0.07
CA VAL A 280 0.49 -13.53 0.74
C VAL A 280 -0.08 -12.12 0.75
N TYR A 281 0.60 -11.17 0.11
CA TYR A 281 0.18 -9.77 0.02
C TYR A 281 -1.25 -9.64 -0.50
N HIS A 282 -2.08 -8.88 0.21
CA HIS A 282 -3.49 -8.65 -0.11
C HIS A 282 -4.31 -9.95 -0.28
N THR A 283 -4.01 -10.95 0.54
CA THR A 283 -4.75 -12.21 0.61
C THR A 283 -5.16 -12.53 2.05
N PRO A 284 -6.13 -13.44 2.26
CA PRO A 284 -6.47 -13.92 3.59
C PRO A 284 -5.34 -14.69 4.32
N LEU A 285 -4.24 -14.98 3.63
CA LEU A 285 -3.05 -15.64 4.18
C LEU A 285 -2.03 -14.64 4.73
N ASP A 286 -2.27 -13.34 4.63
CA ASP A 286 -1.48 -12.35 5.35
C ASP A 286 -1.90 -12.33 6.83
N ASP A 287 -1.57 -13.40 7.53
CA ASP A 287 -1.88 -13.64 8.92
C ASP A 287 -0.60 -13.87 9.76
N TYR A 288 -0.79 -14.04 11.07
CA TYR A 288 0.31 -14.23 12.01
C TYR A 288 1.17 -15.47 11.70
N ASP A 289 0.58 -16.54 11.17
CA ASP A 289 1.28 -17.81 10.91
C ASP A 289 2.21 -17.73 9.69
N HIS A 290 2.02 -16.72 8.83
CA HIS A 290 2.82 -16.49 7.62
C HIS A 290 3.78 -15.31 7.74
N MET A 291 3.86 -14.65 8.91
CA MET A 291 4.82 -13.56 9.15
C MET A 291 6.09 -14.04 9.86
N TYR A 292 7.17 -13.31 9.68
CA TYR A 292 8.47 -13.59 10.30
C TYR A 292 9.00 -12.33 11.01
N THR A 293 9.49 -12.50 12.23
CA THR A 293 9.99 -11.37 13.04
C THR A 293 11.51 -11.36 13.21
N ASN A 294 12.22 -12.29 12.56
CA ASN A 294 13.67 -12.41 12.68
C ASN A 294 14.44 -11.17 12.19
N GLN A 295 13.86 -10.36 11.32
CA GLN A 295 14.47 -9.12 10.83
C GLN A 295 14.16 -7.87 11.69
N TYR A 296 13.28 -8.00 12.69
CA TYR A 296 12.94 -6.88 13.57
C TYR A 296 14.16 -6.34 14.34
N LEU A 297 14.94 -7.22 14.96
CA LEU A 297 16.11 -6.79 15.74
C LEU A 297 17.22 -6.18 14.86
N PRO A 298 17.59 -6.77 13.71
CA PRO A 298 18.50 -6.11 12.78
C PRO A 298 18.01 -4.73 12.31
N LEU A 299 16.73 -4.61 11.93
CA LEU A 299 16.17 -3.33 11.48
C LEU A 299 16.09 -2.32 12.62
N PHE A 300 15.71 -2.75 13.82
CA PHE A 300 15.72 -1.92 15.03
C PHE A 300 17.12 -1.36 15.30
N ARG A 301 18.15 -2.19 15.24
CA ARG A 301 19.52 -1.76 15.40
C ARG A 301 19.94 -0.75 14.34
N LEU A 302 19.59 -0.96 13.10
CA LEU A 302 19.90 -0.06 12.00
C LEU A 302 19.25 1.32 12.20
N ILE A 303 17.95 1.35 12.53
CA ILE A 303 17.23 2.60 12.77
C ILE A 303 17.76 3.32 14.00
N THR A 304 18.00 2.61 15.11
CA THR A 304 18.51 3.24 16.33
C THR A 304 19.92 3.82 16.14
N GLU A 305 20.79 3.16 15.40
CA GLU A 305 22.10 3.68 15.03
C GLU A 305 21.97 4.94 14.16
N PHE A 306 21.10 4.90 13.15
CA PHE A 306 20.87 6.06 12.27
C PHE A 306 20.35 7.27 13.05
N VAL A 307 19.31 7.11 13.88
CA VAL A 307 18.72 8.24 14.62
C VAL A 307 19.63 8.79 15.72
N SER A 308 20.59 7.99 16.20
CA SER A 308 21.62 8.46 17.16
C SER A 308 22.51 9.56 16.58
N THR A 309 22.48 9.74 15.28
CA THR A 309 23.31 10.69 14.56
C THR A 309 22.69 12.09 14.45
N PHE A 310 21.45 12.29 14.92
CA PHE A 310 20.76 13.56 15.04
C PHE A 310 20.89 14.10 16.47
#